data_ef16d93d0fcc67d4ae8f0f5d252e19d5
#
_entry.id   ef16d93d0fcc67d4ae8f0f5d252e19d5
#
_cell.length_a   1.000
_cell.length_b   1.000
_cell.length_c   1.000
_cell.angle_alpha   90.00
_cell.angle_beta   90.00
_cell.angle_gamma   90.00
#
_symmetry.space_group_name_H-M   'P 1'
#
loop_
_entity.id
_entity.type
_entity.pdbx_description
1 polymer ?
#
loop_
_entity_poly.entity_id
_entity_poly.type
_entity_poly.pdbx_seq_one_letter_code
_entity_poly.pdbx_strand_id
1 'polypeptide(L)'
;MEITWLGHSAIKISGSKMIYIDPFLTGNPAASTTPDKIDCADIVVVTHDHGDHKGDSFQICMNTGATLVTIHEIAVEAQEKGITVEGMNIGGTVTVDGVKIHMVQAIHSAEKGDPAGVVIEMDGQTLYHAGDTALTYDMKLVGEFFHPDLSFLPIGDRYTMGVPSAVKAVEFSQSKKVIPIHYNTFPLVEADPVEFKKRVGDQAEVIILKPGESYTLE
;
A
#
# COMPACT_ATOMS: atom_id res chain seq x y z
N MET A 1 -3.71 -10.02 -13.14
CA MET A 1 -3.80 -9.71 -11.68
C MET A 1 -4.94 -8.72 -11.46
N GLU A 2 -5.78 -8.93 -10.42
CA GLU A 2 -6.86 -7.97 -10.09
C GLU A 2 -6.49 -7.15 -8.87
N ILE A 3 -6.66 -5.84 -8.95
CA ILE A 3 -6.37 -4.86 -7.89
C ILE A 3 -7.68 -4.24 -7.46
N THR A 4 -8.05 -4.34 -6.19
CA THR A 4 -9.27 -3.71 -5.63
C THR A 4 -8.86 -2.65 -4.60
N TRP A 5 -9.35 -1.42 -4.76
CA TRP A 5 -9.21 -0.40 -3.73
C TRP A 5 -10.31 -0.56 -2.69
N LEU A 6 -9.93 -0.84 -1.45
CA LEU A 6 -10.89 -1.07 -0.36
C LEU A 6 -11.28 0.22 0.39
N GLY A 7 -10.63 1.34 0.06
CA GLY A 7 -10.77 2.64 0.69
C GLY A 7 -9.52 3.06 1.48
N HIS A 8 -9.28 4.34 1.59
CA HIS A 8 -8.08 4.94 2.20
C HIS A 8 -6.79 4.43 1.54
N SER A 9 -5.93 3.74 2.28
CA SER A 9 -4.72 3.08 1.74
C SER A 9 -4.88 1.57 1.57
N ALA A 10 -6.06 1.02 1.90
CA ALA A 10 -6.30 -0.41 1.88
C ALA A 10 -6.44 -0.95 0.45
N ILE A 11 -5.55 -1.85 0.07
CA ILE A 11 -5.50 -2.49 -1.24
C ILE A 11 -5.62 -4.01 -1.08
N LYS A 12 -6.45 -4.63 -1.92
CA LYS A 12 -6.48 -6.07 -2.15
C LYS A 12 -5.88 -6.39 -3.51
N ILE A 13 -4.97 -7.34 -3.55
CA ILE A 13 -4.35 -7.86 -4.76
C ILE A 13 -4.73 -9.33 -4.90
N SER A 14 -5.36 -9.70 -6.02
CA SER A 14 -5.77 -11.06 -6.33
C SER A 14 -4.98 -11.56 -7.56
N GLY A 15 -4.07 -12.48 -7.34
CA GLY A 15 -3.25 -13.13 -8.36
C GLY A 15 -3.03 -14.59 -7.98
N SER A 16 -1.83 -15.11 -8.17
CA SER A 16 -1.43 -16.44 -7.66
C SER A 16 -1.51 -16.51 -6.13
N LYS A 17 -1.44 -15.36 -5.48
CA LYS A 17 -1.67 -15.17 -4.04
C LYS A 17 -2.64 -14.03 -3.79
N MET A 18 -3.36 -14.12 -2.66
CA MET A 18 -4.26 -13.09 -2.15
C MET A 18 -3.51 -12.22 -1.14
N ILE A 19 -3.28 -10.96 -1.48
CA ILE A 19 -2.52 -10.03 -0.65
C ILE A 19 -3.41 -8.86 -0.22
N TYR A 20 -3.32 -8.46 1.03
CA TYR A 20 -3.91 -7.22 1.55
C TYR A 20 -2.80 -6.29 2.03
N ILE A 21 -2.85 -5.02 1.63
CA ILE A 21 -1.93 -3.98 2.08
C ILE A 21 -2.73 -2.98 2.92
N ASP A 22 -2.23 -2.64 4.10
CA ASP A 22 -2.78 -1.63 5.02
C ASP A 22 -4.30 -1.76 5.23
N PRO A 23 -4.81 -2.93 5.67
CA PRO A 23 -6.24 -3.21 5.70
C PRO A 23 -6.96 -2.49 6.85
N PHE A 24 -7.10 -1.18 6.74
CA PHE A 24 -7.92 -0.36 7.60
C PHE A 24 -9.38 -0.40 7.13
N LEU A 25 -10.20 -1.24 7.76
CA LEU A 25 -11.60 -1.47 7.40
C LEU A 25 -12.55 -1.04 8.52
N THR A 26 -12.28 -1.48 9.76
CA THR A 26 -13.06 -1.09 10.94
C THR A 26 -12.82 0.39 11.26
N GLY A 27 -13.90 1.17 11.32
CA GLY A 27 -13.81 2.62 11.57
C GLY A 27 -13.44 3.47 10.35
N ASN A 28 -13.19 2.86 9.19
CA ASN A 28 -12.97 3.56 7.93
C ASN A 28 -14.32 3.89 7.26
N PRO A 29 -14.72 5.18 7.18
CA PRO A 29 -16.01 5.56 6.57
C PRO A 29 -16.09 5.28 5.06
N ALA A 30 -14.95 5.06 4.41
CA ALA A 30 -14.84 4.72 2.99
C ALA A 30 -14.64 3.22 2.74
N ALA A 31 -14.60 2.38 3.78
CA ALA A 31 -14.37 0.94 3.60
C ALA A 31 -15.48 0.28 2.78
N SER A 32 -15.08 -0.48 1.76
CA SER A 32 -16.01 -1.23 0.91
C SER A 32 -16.37 -2.62 1.47
N THR A 33 -15.67 -3.06 2.50
CA THR A 33 -15.86 -4.37 3.15
C THR A 33 -15.56 -4.29 4.65
N THR A 34 -15.69 -5.41 5.35
CA THR A 34 -15.36 -5.55 6.78
C THR A 34 -14.39 -6.72 6.96
N PRO A 35 -13.58 -6.75 8.04
CA PRO A 35 -12.63 -7.84 8.26
C PRO A 35 -13.29 -9.22 8.35
N ASP A 36 -14.52 -9.31 8.87
CA ASP A 36 -15.27 -10.57 8.99
C ASP A 36 -15.72 -11.17 7.64
N LYS A 37 -15.65 -10.39 6.55
CA LYS A 37 -15.95 -10.84 5.18
C LYS A 37 -14.71 -11.25 4.40
N ILE A 38 -13.53 -11.21 5.04
CA ILE A 38 -12.29 -11.66 4.44
C ILE A 38 -12.07 -13.13 4.81
N ASP A 39 -12.48 -14.02 3.91
CA ASP A 39 -12.39 -15.48 4.12
C ASP A 39 -11.03 -16.06 3.70
N CYS A 40 -10.26 -15.32 2.90
CA CYS A 40 -8.97 -15.76 2.35
C CYS A 40 -7.98 -14.60 2.28
N ALA A 41 -6.81 -14.83 2.81
CA ALA A 41 -5.60 -14.04 2.61
C ALA A 41 -4.40 -14.97 2.73
N ASP A 42 -3.42 -14.84 1.84
CA ASP A 42 -2.14 -15.53 1.94
C ASP A 42 -1.12 -14.63 2.66
N ILE A 43 -1.13 -13.35 2.34
CA ILE A 43 -0.18 -12.36 2.85
C ILE A 43 -0.94 -11.09 3.26
N VAL A 44 -0.59 -10.54 4.40
CA VAL A 44 -0.99 -9.18 4.80
C VAL A 44 0.28 -8.35 4.94
N VAL A 45 0.30 -7.17 4.33
CA VAL A 45 1.43 -6.24 4.40
C VAL A 45 0.99 -5.00 5.18
N VAL A 46 1.82 -4.56 6.12
CA VAL A 46 1.60 -3.31 6.88
C VAL A 46 2.80 -2.40 6.71
N THR A 47 2.54 -1.19 6.21
CA THR A 47 3.58 -0.20 5.93
C THR A 47 4.09 0.49 7.20
N HIS A 48 3.20 0.76 8.17
CA HIS A 48 3.55 1.35 9.46
C HIS A 48 2.40 1.19 10.47
N ASP A 49 2.62 1.59 11.73
CA ASP A 49 1.75 1.24 12.86
C ASP A 49 0.61 2.23 13.14
N HIS A 50 0.39 3.25 12.32
CA HIS A 50 -0.80 4.09 12.47
C HIS A 50 -2.08 3.27 12.30
N GLY A 51 -3.12 3.66 13.07
CA GLY A 51 -4.37 2.89 13.13
C GLY A 51 -5.11 2.77 11.80
N ASP A 52 -4.95 3.77 10.91
CA ASP A 52 -5.52 3.82 9.56
C ASP A 52 -4.68 3.07 8.50
N HIS A 53 -3.65 2.34 8.92
CA HIS A 53 -2.83 1.42 8.10
C HIS A 53 -2.74 0.04 8.72
N LYS A 54 -2.23 -0.08 9.96
CA LYS A 54 -2.20 -1.36 10.69
C LYS A 54 -3.61 -1.96 10.80
N GLY A 55 -4.61 -1.13 11.08
CA GLY A 55 -6.03 -1.45 11.02
C GLY A 55 -6.38 -2.84 11.54
N ASP A 56 -7.04 -3.63 10.69
CA ASP A 56 -7.51 -4.99 11.01
C ASP A 56 -6.51 -6.09 10.63
N SER A 57 -5.25 -5.73 10.30
CA SER A 57 -4.24 -6.68 9.80
C SER A 57 -4.06 -7.92 10.69
N PHE A 58 -3.99 -7.73 12.01
CA PHE A 58 -3.82 -8.84 12.95
C PHE A 58 -5.05 -9.75 13.00
N GLN A 59 -6.25 -9.16 12.99
CA GLN A 59 -7.49 -9.94 12.95
C GLN A 59 -7.58 -10.76 11.66
N ILE A 60 -7.24 -10.17 10.52
CA ILE A 60 -7.26 -10.87 9.22
C ILE A 60 -6.25 -12.02 9.24
N CYS A 61 -5.02 -11.80 9.72
CA CYS A 61 -4.02 -12.87 9.84
C CYS A 61 -4.50 -14.01 10.76
N MET A 62 -5.08 -13.69 11.90
CA MET A 62 -5.61 -14.71 12.82
C MET A 62 -6.76 -15.52 12.23
N ASN A 63 -7.63 -14.87 11.44
CA ASN A 63 -8.79 -15.52 10.83
C ASN A 63 -8.43 -16.39 9.63
N THR A 64 -7.43 -15.99 8.85
CA THR A 64 -7.08 -16.63 7.56
C THR A 64 -5.84 -17.51 7.61
N GLY A 65 -4.99 -17.32 8.62
CA GLY A 65 -3.66 -17.92 8.67
C GLY A 65 -2.62 -17.24 7.79
N ALA A 66 -2.92 -16.03 7.28
CA ALA A 66 -2.00 -15.26 6.44
C ALA A 66 -0.69 -14.92 7.16
N THR A 67 0.39 -14.87 6.39
CA THR A 67 1.67 -14.34 6.87
C THR A 67 1.64 -12.82 6.88
N LEU A 68 1.94 -12.20 8.02
CA LEU A 68 2.13 -10.76 8.13
C LEU A 68 3.55 -10.37 7.72
N VAL A 69 3.68 -9.48 6.75
CA VAL A 69 4.94 -8.87 6.33
C VAL A 69 4.95 -7.41 6.75
N THR A 70 5.90 -7.00 7.57
CA THR A 70 5.93 -5.63 8.12
C THR A 70 7.31 -5.31 8.72
N ILE A 71 7.48 -4.07 9.21
CA ILE A 71 8.67 -3.64 9.95
C ILE A 71 8.84 -4.51 11.21
N HIS A 72 10.09 -4.75 11.58
CA HIS A 72 10.46 -5.67 12.67
C HIS A 72 9.67 -5.46 13.98
N GLU A 73 9.49 -4.23 14.42
CA GLU A 73 8.85 -3.89 15.68
C GLU A 73 7.34 -4.27 15.71
N ILE A 74 6.66 -4.13 14.58
CA ILE A 74 5.25 -4.58 14.43
C ILE A 74 5.21 -6.12 14.33
N ALA A 75 6.19 -6.73 13.63
CA ALA A 75 6.27 -8.18 13.53
C ALA A 75 6.46 -8.85 14.90
N VAL A 76 7.29 -8.28 15.77
CA VAL A 76 7.46 -8.78 17.16
C VAL A 76 6.13 -8.73 17.91
N GLU A 77 5.38 -7.63 17.84
CA GLU A 77 4.06 -7.51 18.46
C GLU A 77 3.07 -8.57 17.94
N ALA A 78 3.09 -8.83 16.64
CA ALA A 78 2.21 -9.80 15.99
C ALA A 78 2.60 -11.25 16.38
N GLN A 79 3.90 -11.53 16.46
CA GLN A 79 4.41 -12.85 16.87
C GLN A 79 4.00 -13.21 18.31
N GLU A 80 3.98 -12.23 19.21
CA GLU A 80 3.48 -12.42 20.59
C GLU A 80 1.99 -12.83 20.64
N LYS A 81 1.24 -12.55 19.59
CA LYS A 81 -0.18 -12.92 19.41
C LYS A 81 -0.36 -14.24 18.64
N GLY A 82 0.74 -14.92 18.29
CA GLY A 82 0.72 -16.19 17.56
C GLY A 82 0.51 -16.05 16.04
N ILE A 83 0.69 -14.86 15.47
CA ILE A 83 0.60 -14.62 14.02
C ILE A 83 1.91 -15.06 13.37
N THR A 84 1.82 -15.72 12.21
CA THR A 84 2.98 -16.00 11.36
C THR A 84 3.49 -14.69 10.76
N VAL A 85 4.78 -14.41 10.91
CA VAL A 85 5.35 -13.12 10.52
C VAL A 85 6.64 -13.27 9.73
N GLU A 86 6.85 -12.34 8.80
CA GLU A 86 8.13 -12.01 8.19
C GLU A 86 8.45 -10.56 8.54
N GLY A 87 9.22 -10.39 9.61
CA GLY A 87 9.71 -9.08 10.06
C GLY A 87 10.93 -8.66 9.25
N MET A 88 10.92 -7.43 8.75
CA MET A 88 12.00 -6.89 7.93
C MET A 88 12.32 -5.44 8.28
N ASN A 89 13.25 -4.83 7.58
CA ASN A 89 13.56 -3.41 7.69
C ASN A 89 13.73 -2.80 6.30
N ILE A 90 13.71 -1.48 6.23
CA ILE A 90 13.93 -0.71 4.99
C ILE A 90 15.24 -1.16 4.33
N GLY A 91 15.18 -1.43 3.02
CA GLY A 91 16.26 -2.01 2.23
C GLY A 91 16.29 -3.55 2.23
N GLY A 92 15.49 -4.20 3.07
CA GLY A 92 15.36 -5.66 3.12
C GLY A 92 14.43 -6.22 2.06
N THR A 93 14.55 -7.54 1.84
CA THR A 93 13.70 -8.31 0.93
C THR A 93 13.35 -9.64 1.59
N VAL A 94 12.07 -10.00 1.54
CA VAL A 94 11.60 -11.34 1.92
C VAL A 94 10.89 -12.01 0.74
N THR A 95 10.80 -13.33 0.79
CA THR A 95 10.00 -14.10 -0.17
C THR A 95 9.03 -14.97 0.59
N VAL A 96 7.74 -14.74 0.41
CA VAL A 96 6.65 -15.49 1.03
C VAL A 96 5.86 -16.18 -0.06
N ASP A 97 5.83 -17.51 -0.07
CA ASP A 97 5.06 -18.32 -1.02
C ASP A 97 5.31 -17.96 -2.51
N GLY A 98 6.52 -17.56 -2.84
CA GLY A 98 6.93 -17.17 -4.20
C GLY A 98 6.70 -15.69 -4.54
N VAL A 99 6.07 -14.93 -3.67
CA VAL A 99 5.94 -13.46 -3.76
C VAL A 99 7.16 -12.81 -3.14
N LYS A 100 7.86 -11.92 -3.87
CA LYS A 100 8.92 -11.11 -3.31
C LYS A 100 8.37 -9.78 -2.82
N ILE A 101 8.78 -9.38 -1.63
CA ILE A 101 8.38 -8.12 -1.01
C ILE A 101 9.65 -7.40 -0.57
N HIS A 102 9.82 -6.18 -1.07
CA HIS A 102 10.94 -5.30 -0.73
C HIS A 102 10.39 -4.13 0.09
N MET A 103 11.04 -3.83 1.20
CA MET A 103 10.69 -2.67 2.00
C MET A 103 11.57 -1.49 1.58
N VAL A 104 10.95 -0.38 1.23
CA VAL A 104 11.61 0.82 0.71
C VAL A 104 11.31 2.03 1.59
N GLN A 105 12.11 3.09 1.46
CA GLN A 105 11.99 4.30 2.27
C GLN A 105 10.64 4.98 2.10
N ALA A 106 10.03 5.36 3.23
CA ALA A 106 8.98 6.36 3.34
C ALA A 106 9.39 7.43 4.36
N ILE A 107 8.93 8.66 4.19
CA ILE A 107 9.20 9.76 5.13
C ILE A 107 7.88 10.15 5.79
N HIS A 108 7.67 9.61 6.97
CA HIS A 108 6.47 9.81 7.78
C HIS A 108 6.82 9.60 9.26
N SER A 109 5.84 9.64 10.15
CA SER A 109 5.98 9.28 11.56
C SER A 109 5.43 7.87 11.83
N ALA A 110 5.90 7.26 12.91
CA ALA A 110 5.35 6.04 13.47
C ALA A 110 5.60 6.02 14.99
N GLU A 111 4.85 5.19 15.73
CA GLU A 111 5.13 4.93 17.15
C GLU A 111 6.10 3.76 17.30
N LYS A 112 6.06 2.79 16.36
CA LYS A 112 6.90 1.58 16.36
C LYS A 112 7.57 1.37 15.02
N GLY A 113 8.89 1.31 15.04
CA GLY A 113 9.72 1.19 13.85
C GLY A 113 9.66 2.41 12.94
N ASP A 114 10.19 2.29 11.75
CA ASP A 114 10.17 3.33 10.73
C ASP A 114 9.04 3.07 9.71
N PRO A 115 8.32 4.10 9.26
CA PRO A 115 7.37 3.97 8.16
C PRO A 115 8.08 3.54 6.88
N ALA A 116 7.41 2.71 6.09
CA ALA A 116 7.97 2.16 4.86
C ALA A 116 6.95 2.15 3.72
N GLY A 117 7.45 2.25 2.49
CA GLY A 117 6.75 1.76 1.33
C GLY A 117 7.13 0.31 1.05
N VAL A 118 6.40 -0.35 0.17
CA VAL A 118 6.68 -1.72 -0.24
C VAL A 118 6.63 -1.89 -1.75
N VAL A 119 7.56 -2.69 -2.29
CA VAL A 119 7.49 -3.16 -3.67
C VAL A 119 7.21 -4.65 -3.65
N ILE A 120 6.20 -5.07 -4.41
CA ILE A 120 5.74 -6.47 -4.49
C ILE A 120 5.94 -6.96 -5.92
N GLU A 121 6.69 -8.07 -6.06
CA GLU A 121 6.84 -8.78 -7.33
C GLU A 121 6.02 -10.08 -7.26
N MET A 122 4.99 -10.20 -8.10
CA MET A 122 4.13 -11.37 -8.21
C MET A 122 3.59 -11.50 -9.65
N ASP A 123 3.52 -12.72 -10.15
CA ASP A 123 2.94 -13.05 -11.49
C ASP A 123 3.55 -12.25 -12.66
N GLY A 124 4.83 -11.89 -12.55
CA GLY A 124 5.54 -11.10 -13.56
C GLY A 124 5.20 -9.59 -13.54
N GLN A 125 4.45 -9.13 -12.55
CA GLN A 125 4.12 -7.73 -12.33
C GLN A 125 4.87 -7.19 -11.12
N THR A 126 5.19 -5.91 -11.16
CA THR A 126 5.82 -5.16 -10.06
C THR A 126 4.91 -4.05 -9.59
N LEU A 127 4.53 -4.10 -8.32
CA LEU A 127 3.64 -3.13 -7.69
C LEU A 127 4.40 -2.34 -6.62
N TYR A 128 4.21 -1.02 -6.59
CA TYR A 128 4.77 -0.16 -5.54
C TYR A 128 3.66 0.50 -4.74
N HIS A 129 3.58 0.22 -3.45
CA HIS A 129 2.73 0.94 -2.50
C HIS A 129 3.61 1.87 -1.67
N ALA A 130 3.42 3.18 -1.82
CA ALA A 130 4.31 4.17 -1.19
C ALA A 130 4.13 4.23 0.34
N GLY A 131 3.04 3.67 0.88
CA GLY A 131 2.63 3.92 2.26
C GLY A 131 2.31 5.40 2.47
N ASP A 132 2.35 5.84 3.71
CA ASP A 132 2.29 7.26 4.02
C ASP A 132 3.68 7.87 3.92
N THR A 133 3.80 8.90 3.10
CA THR A 133 5.10 9.53 2.85
C THR A 133 4.97 10.95 2.31
N ALA A 134 5.92 11.79 2.66
CA ALA A 134 6.26 12.97 1.90
C ALA A 134 6.92 12.57 0.57
N LEU A 135 7.04 13.51 -0.36
CA LEU A 135 7.87 13.31 -1.56
C LEU A 135 9.34 13.11 -1.14
N THR A 136 9.93 11.99 -1.54
CA THR A 136 11.33 11.70 -1.30
C THR A 136 12.07 11.34 -2.58
N TYR A 137 13.36 11.63 -2.62
CA TYR A 137 14.20 11.29 -3.77
C TYR A 137 14.41 9.77 -3.92
N ASP A 138 14.22 9.00 -2.84
CA ASP A 138 14.30 7.53 -2.86
C ASP A 138 13.25 6.89 -3.78
N MET A 139 12.13 7.57 -4.07
CA MET A 139 11.16 7.11 -5.08
C MET A 139 11.79 6.98 -6.47
N LYS A 140 12.86 7.74 -6.76
CA LYS A 140 13.62 7.59 -7.99
C LYS A 140 14.40 6.28 -8.03
N LEU A 141 14.95 5.88 -6.88
CA LEU A 141 15.59 4.56 -6.75
C LEU A 141 14.57 3.43 -6.95
N VAL A 142 13.34 3.59 -6.45
CA VAL A 142 12.27 2.62 -6.72
C VAL A 142 12.03 2.50 -8.22
N GLY A 143 11.94 3.62 -8.94
CA GLY A 143 11.78 3.62 -10.40
C GLY A 143 12.95 2.95 -11.13
N GLU A 144 14.18 3.30 -10.75
CA GLU A 144 15.41 2.81 -11.41
C GLU A 144 15.69 1.31 -11.13
N PHE A 145 15.35 0.80 -9.95
CA PHE A 145 15.65 -0.60 -9.58
C PHE A 145 14.49 -1.56 -9.89
N PHE A 146 13.25 -1.13 -9.70
CA PHE A 146 12.10 -2.04 -9.73
C PHE A 146 11.20 -1.84 -10.94
N HIS A 147 11.20 -0.65 -11.59
CA HIS A 147 10.36 -0.33 -12.75
C HIS A 147 8.88 -0.70 -12.55
N PRO A 148 8.17 -0.11 -11.57
CA PRO A 148 6.83 -0.53 -11.22
C PRO A 148 5.84 -0.47 -12.40
N ASP A 149 5.07 -1.53 -12.58
CA ASP A 149 3.97 -1.56 -13.54
C ASP A 149 2.79 -0.73 -13.02
N LEU A 150 2.59 -0.72 -11.69
CA LEU A 150 1.55 0.05 -11.02
C LEU A 150 2.06 0.57 -9.67
N SER A 151 1.76 1.84 -9.37
CA SER A 151 2.02 2.42 -8.05
C SER A 151 0.75 2.91 -7.38
N PHE A 152 0.72 2.81 -6.05
CA PHE A 152 -0.29 3.40 -5.18
C PHE A 152 0.34 4.58 -4.46
N LEU A 153 -0.11 5.80 -4.74
CA LEU A 153 0.48 7.03 -4.22
C LEU A 153 -0.55 7.83 -3.42
N PRO A 154 -0.23 8.25 -2.19
CA PRO A 154 -1.09 9.11 -1.40
C PRO A 154 -1.17 10.51 -2.01
N ILE A 155 -2.38 11.10 -2.04
CA ILE A 155 -2.63 12.44 -2.59
C ILE A 155 -3.39 13.37 -1.64
N GLY A 156 -3.69 12.91 -0.40
CA GLY A 156 -4.57 13.58 0.56
C GLY A 156 -3.98 14.83 1.22
N ASP A 157 -2.72 15.16 0.92
CA ASP A 157 -2.01 16.31 1.52
C ASP A 157 -1.91 16.20 3.06
N ARG A 158 -1.70 17.29 3.73
CA ARG A 158 -1.60 17.48 5.18
C ARG A 158 -0.68 16.50 5.93
N TYR A 159 -0.89 15.21 5.78
CA TYR A 159 -0.10 14.15 6.44
C TYR A 159 0.81 13.40 5.47
N THR A 160 0.52 13.46 4.19
CA THR A 160 1.24 12.77 3.10
C THR A 160 1.53 13.74 1.95
N MET A 161 1.84 13.21 0.79
CA MET A 161 1.92 14.02 -0.43
C MET A 161 0.54 14.61 -0.77
N GLY A 162 0.52 15.86 -1.21
CA GLY A 162 -0.59 16.45 -1.93
C GLY A 162 -0.42 16.28 -3.44
N VAL A 163 -1.43 16.68 -4.22
CA VAL A 163 -1.44 16.52 -5.69
C VAL A 163 -0.14 17.00 -6.37
N PRO A 164 0.43 18.19 -6.07
CA PRO A 164 1.66 18.63 -6.73
C PRO A 164 2.86 17.71 -6.50
N SER A 165 3.06 17.26 -5.27
CA SER A 165 4.17 16.38 -4.91
C SER A 165 3.94 14.95 -5.39
N ALA A 166 2.70 14.46 -5.39
CA ALA A 166 2.36 13.15 -5.93
C ALA A 166 2.60 13.07 -7.45
N VAL A 167 2.33 14.14 -8.20
CA VAL A 167 2.69 14.24 -9.64
C VAL A 167 4.21 14.08 -9.83
N LYS A 168 5.01 14.69 -8.96
CA LYS A 168 6.47 14.53 -9.01
C LYS A 168 6.92 13.13 -8.57
N ALA A 169 6.18 12.48 -7.67
CA ALA A 169 6.42 11.10 -7.29
C ALA A 169 6.17 10.13 -8.45
N VAL A 170 5.18 10.39 -9.32
CA VAL A 170 4.97 9.62 -10.56
C VAL A 170 6.19 9.69 -11.46
N GLU A 171 6.74 10.90 -11.66
CA GLU A 171 7.98 11.08 -12.45
C GLU A 171 9.16 10.30 -11.85
N PHE A 172 9.31 10.34 -10.52
CA PHE A 172 10.41 9.66 -9.84
C PHE A 172 10.27 8.14 -9.88
N SER A 173 9.09 7.60 -9.56
CA SER A 173 8.84 6.16 -9.56
C SER A 173 8.79 5.54 -10.96
N GLN A 174 8.69 6.36 -12.01
CA GLN A 174 8.61 5.92 -13.41
C GLN A 174 7.54 4.84 -13.65
N SER A 175 6.48 4.87 -12.84
CA SER A 175 5.42 3.86 -12.90
C SER A 175 4.59 4.03 -14.16
N LYS A 176 4.26 2.93 -14.82
CA LYS A 176 3.43 2.94 -16.04
C LYS A 176 1.99 3.33 -15.71
N LYS A 177 1.51 2.92 -14.55
CA LYS A 177 0.16 3.16 -14.06
C LYS A 177 0.18 3.63 -12.60
N VAL A 178 -0.81 4.43 -12.21
CA VAL A 178 -0.92 4.94 -10.84
C VAL A 178 -2.36 4.92 -10.37
N ILE A 179 -2.60 4.41 -9.18
CA ILE A 179 -3.86 4.54 -8.44
C ILE A 179 -3.62 5.51 -7.29
N PRO A 180 -4.31 6.66 -7.24
CA PRO A 180 -4.26 7.54 -6.08
C PRO A 180 -4.97 6.90 -4.89
N ILE A 181 -4.38 7.04 -3.70
CA ILE A 181 -4.88 6.52 -2.42
C ILE A 181 -4.81 7.59 -1.33
N HIS A 182 -5.25 7.27 -0.11
CA HIS A 182 -5.17 8.11 1.07
C HIS A 182 -5.78 9.51 0.86
N TYR A 183 -7.00 9.56 0.29
CA TYR A 183 -7.74 10.81 0.07
C TYR A 183 -9.25 10.63 0.28
N ASN A 184 -9.92 11.72 0.61
CA ASN A 184 -11.38 11.81 0.79
C ASN A 184 -11.99 10.83 1.83
N THR A 185 -11.18 10.20 2.66
CA THR A 185 -11.65 9.36 3.78
C THR A 185 -12.11 10.22 4.95
N PHE A 186 -11.40 11.31 5.20
CA PHE A 186 -11.66 12.28 6.26
C PHE A 186 -11.59 13.71 5.72
N PRO A 187 -12.26 14.70 6.35
CA PRO A 187 -12.20 16.10 5.90
C PRO A 187 -10.79 16.71 5.83
N LEU A 188 -9.84 16.14 6.60
CA LEU A 188 -8.46 16.64 6.63
C LEU A 188 -7.59 16.14 5.48
N VAL A 189 -8.07 15.14 4.72
CA VAL A 189 -7.33 14.52 3.60
C VAL A 189 -8.13 14.62 2.28
N GLU A 190 -8.86 15.73 2.10
CA GLU A 190 -9.60 16.00 0.87
C GLU A 190 -8.64 16.33 -0.28
N ALA A 191 -8.83 15.65 -1.42
CA ALA A 191 -8.10 15.91 -2.66
C ALA A 191 -8.96 15.59 -3.88
N ASP A 192 -8.64 16.23 -5.01
CA ASP A 192 -9.28 15.97 -6.30
C ASP A 192 -8.45 15.00 -7.15
N PRO A 193 -8.84 13.72 -7.27
CA PRO A 193 -8.13 12.75 -8.09
C PRO A 193 -8.22 13.06 -9.59
N VAL A 194 -9.20 13.84 -10.04
CA VAL A 194 -9.34 14.27 -11.45
C VAL A 194 -8.29 15.32 -11.76
N GLU A 195 -8.04 16.27 -10.83
CA GLU A 195 -6.94 17.23 -10.95
C GLU A 195 -5.60 16.50 -10.95
N PHE A 196 -5.40 15.49 -10.08
CA PHE A 196 -4.20 14.68 -10.09
C PHE A 196 -3.98 14.02 -11.45
N LYS A 197 -5.00 13.33 -11.99
CA LYS A 197 -4.96 12.71 -13.32
C LYS A 197 -4.60 13.71 -14.42
N LYS A 198 -5.24 14.88 -14.40
CA LYS A 198 -4.97 15.94 -15.39
C LYS A 198 -3.52 16.42 -15.34
N ARG A 199 -2.94 16.58 -14.12
CA ARG A 199 -1.56 17.04 -13.95
C ARG A 199 -0.52 15.99 -14.26
N VAL A 200 -0.81 14.71 -14.03
CA VAL A 200 0.07 13.59 -14.45
C VAL A 200 0.16 13.56 -15.97
N GLY A 201 -0.95 13.80 -16.68
CA GLY A 201 -0.97 13.83 -18.15
C GLY A 201 -0.49 12.52 -18.76
N ASP A 202 0.44 12.61 -19.69
CA ASP A 202 0.98 11.46 -20.45
C ASP A 202 2.14 10.75 -19.72
N GLN A 203 2.50 11.14 -18.49
CA GLN A 203 3.60 10.52 -17.74
C GLN A 203 3.25 9.08 -17.32
N ALA A 204 1.99 8.84 -16.94
CA ALA A 204 1.46 7.55 -16.54
C ALA A 204 -0.05 7.48 -16.75
N GLU A 205 -0.59 6.27 -16.87
CA GLU A 205 -2.04 6.06 -16.83
C GLU A 205 -2.54 6.19 -15.40
N VAL A 206 -3.35 7.22 -15.10
CA VAL A 206 -3.98 7.36 -13.78
C VAL A 206 -5.34 6.67 -13.77
N ILE A 207 -5.49 5.71 -12.88
CA ILE A 207 -6.68 4.89 -12.68
C ILE A 207 -7.37 5.37 -11.39
N ILE A 208 -8.52 6.01 -11.52
CA ILE A 208 -9.31 6.48 -10.38
C ILE A 208 -10.38 5.43 -10.09
N LEU A 209 -10.29 4.80 -8.94
CA LEU A 209 -11.25 3.81 -8.46
C LEU A 209 -12.14 4.42 -7.37
N LYS A 210 -13.35 3.90 -7.24
CA LYS A 210 -14.16 4.05 -6.02
C LYS A 210 -13.85 2.90 -5.07
N PRO A 211 -14.05 3.09 -3.75
CA PRO A 211 -13.92 1.98 -2.81
C PRO A 211 -14.78 0.78 -3.24
N GLY A 212 -14.14 -0.40 -3.35
CA GLY A 212 -14.74 -1.64 -3.84
C GLY A 212 -14.63 -1.87 -5.35
N GLU A 213 -14.22 -0.87 -6.13
CA GLU A 213 -13.94 -1.07 -7.56
C GLU A 213 -12.58 -1.77 -7.76
N SER A 214 -12.54 -2.58 -8.81
CA SER A 214 -11.34 -3.33 -9.21
C SER A 214 -10.80 -2.88 -10.56
N TYR A 215 -9.50 -3.04 -10.74
CA TYR A 215 -8.78 -2.87 -12.00
C TYR A 215 -7.99 -4.14 -12.33
N THR A 216 -8.05 -4.59 -13.57
CA THR A 216 -7.25 -5.73 -14.05
C THR A 216 -5.94 -5.21 -14.62
N LEU A 217 -4.82 -5.57 -13.97
CA LEU A 217 -3.46 -5.32 -14.45
C LEU A 217 -3.04 -6.50 -15.35
N GLU A 218 -2.81 -6.18 -16.62
CA GLU A 218 -2.37 -7.11 -17.66
C GLU A 218 -0.85 -7.10 -17.82
#